data_fb4913c457fc344852c54f228dd5c5ef
#
_entry.id   fb4913c457fc344852c54f228dd5c5ef
#
_cell.length_a   1.000
_cell.length_b   1.000
_cell.length_c   1.000
_cell.angle_alpha   90.00
_cell.angle_beta   90.00
_cell.angle_gamma   90.00
#
_symmetry.space_group_name_H-M   'P 1'
#
loop_
_entity.id
_entity.type
_entity.pdbx_description
1 polymer ?
#
loop_
_entity_poly.entity_id
_entity_poly.type
_entity_poly.pdbx_seq_one_letter_code
_entity_poly.pdbx_strand_id
1 'polypeptide(L)'
;MRIFAPAKINVFLRITGRRPDGYHLLDSLMVPINLCDEIKLETWNVERGTWNDARTITVTCDEPTLPTDETNLAYKAAVLLCTEANVQARITIDLRKRIPAGAGLGGGSSDAAAVLKGLNTLLAVGFDESRLCSLAARLGADVPFFIPCRPARVQGIGEILTSLPALPPKWFVVVVPSFGVSTPWAYRRFDELPPQTDATGNMIFIPGQWPTKQLLVNDLERAVIPTHPLIGELKEQLLQLGAESALMSGSGSSVFGMFGGRGTAEQAANALGERGKTFVVEHLDK
;
A
#
# COMPACT_ATOMS: atom_id res chain seq x y z
N MET A 1 -18.25 5.98 13.20
CA MET A 1 -17.95 4.75 12.44
C MET A 1 -16.51 4.33 12.68
N ARG A 2 -16.21 3.03 12.81
CA ARG A 2 -14.84 2.50 12.83
C ARG A 2 -14.56 1.75 11.53
N ILE A 3 -13.38 1.96 10.96
CA ILE A 3 -12.95 1.33 9.71
C ILE A 3 -11.51 0.85 9.90
N PHE A 4 -11.22 -0.33 9.37
CA PHE A 4 -9.84 -0.84 9.30
C PHE A 4 -9.28 -0.58 7.91
N ALA A 5 -8.11 0.05 7.86
CA ALA A 5 -7.38 0.39 6.64
C ALA A 5 -6.17 -0.55 6.52
N PRO A 6 -6.26 -1.62 5.69
CA PRO A 6 -5.21 -2.63 5.60
C PRO A 6 -3.98 -2.13 4.85
N ALA A 7 -2.82 -2.67 5.17
CA ALA A 7 -1.60 -2.52 4.38
C ALA A 7 -1.66 -3.32 3.08
N LYS A 8 -0.71 -3.10 2.19
CA LYS A 8 -0.45 -3.92 0.99
C LYS A 8 0.99 -4.38 0.94
N ILE A 9 1.24 -5.42 0.18
CA ILE A 9 2.57 -5.80 -0.31
C ILE A 9 2.55 -5.87 -1.83
N ASN A 10 3.72 -5.63 -2.46
CA ASN A 10 3.94 -5.89 -3.87
C ASN A 10 4.59 -7.26 -4.01
N VAL A 11 3.82 -8.27 -4.38
CA VAL A 11 4.31 -9.66 -4.53
C VAL A 11 5.29 -9.78 -5.69
N PHE A 12 5.10 -8.97 -6.72
CA PHE A 12 6.13 -8.59 -7.67
C PHE A 12 5.97 -7.12 -8.07
N LEU A 13 7.04 -6.50 -8.53
CA LEU A 13 7.04 -5.15 -9.10
C LEU A 13 8.06 -5.07 -10.22
N ARG A 14 7.59 -4.83 -11.42
CA ARG A 14 8.40 -4.62 -12.62
C ARG A 14 8.22 -3.22 -13.15
N ILE A 15 9.30 -2.64 -13.61
CA ILE A 15 9.30 -1.38 -14.35
C ILE A 15 9.34 -1.73 -15.84
N THR A 16 8.22 -1.49 -16.54
CA THR A 16 8.03 -1.89 -17.93
C THR A 16 8.35 -0.79 -18.93
N GLY A 17 8.57 0.42 -18.44
CA GLY A 17 8.91 1.58 -19.28
C GLY A 17 8.82 2.89 -18.51
N ARG A 18 8.97 3.99 -19.27
CA ARG A 18 8.84 5.36 -18.76
C ARG A 18 8.03 6.22 -19.71
N ARG A 19 7.11 7.00 -19.16
CA ARG A 19 6.30 7.96 -19.91
C ARG A 19 7.11 9.23 -20.24
N PRO A 20 6.72 10.01 -21.28
CA PRO A 20 7.36 11.28 -21.58
C PRO A 20 7.29 12.31 -20.45
N ASP A 21 6.29 12.23 -19.58
CA ASP A 21 6.13 13.08 -18.39
C ASP A 21 7.02 12.67 -17.21
N GLY A 22 7.85 11.62 -17.39
CA GLY A 22 8.82 11.14 -16.43
C GLY A 22 8.33 10.05 -15.48
N TYR A 23 7.04 9.70 -15.47
CA TYR A 23 6.51 8.60 -14.66
C TYR A 23 6.89 7.24 -15.22
N HIS A 24 7.19 6.30 -14.33
CA HIS A 24 7.49 4.90 -14.68
C HIS A 24 6.21 4.10 -14.88
N LEU A 25 6.21 3.29 -15.95
CA LEU A 25 5.18 2.29 -16.17
C LEU A 25 5.52 1.03 -15.38
N LEU A 26 4.52 0.51 -14.68
CA LEU A 26 4.65 -0.62 -13.77
C LEU A 26 3.83 -1.80 -14.25
N ASP A 27 4.27 -2.99 -13.85
CA ASP A 27 3.46 -4.21 -13.78
C ASP A 27 3.72 -4.85 -12.42
N SER A 28 2.71 -4.94 -11.59
CA SER A 28 2.84 -5.39 -10.20
C SER A 28 1.64 -6.23 -9.80
N LEU A 29 1.86 -7.17 -8.90
CA LEU A 29 0.79 -7.81 -8.14
C LEU A 29 0.75 -7.18 -6.75
N MET A 30 -0.33 -6.46 -6.46
CA MET A 30 -0.60 -5.91 -5.15
C MET A 30 -1.58 -6.81 -4.39
N VAL A 31 -1.29 -7.05 -3.12
CA VAL A 31 -2.09 -7.90 -2.25
C VAL A 31 -2.31 -7.18 -0.92
N PRO A 32 -3.56 -6.99 -0.47
CA PRO A 32 -3.82 -6.42 0.84
C PRO A 32 -3.54 -7.47 1.92
N ILE A 33 -3.04 -7.02 3.07
CA ILE A 33 -2.69 -7.88 4.22
C ILE A 33 -3.40 -7.39 5.49
N ASN A 34 -3.61 -8.30 6.44
CA ASN A 34 -4.36 -8.02 7.68
C ASN A 34 -3.60 -7.19 8.74
N LEU A 35 -2.51 -6.51 8.36
CA LEU A 35 -1.92 -5.41 9.14
C LEU A 35 -2.71 -4.14 8.84
N CYS A 36 -3.49 -3.64 9.80
CA CYS A 36 -4.43 -2.55 9.55
C CYS A 36 -4.23 -1.38 10.51
N ASP A 37 -4.35 -0.17 9.99
CA ASP A 37 -4.64 1.01 10.80
C ASP A 37 -6.13 1.03 11.19
N GLU A 38 -6.46 1.64 12.32
CA GLU A 38 -7.85 1.85 12.73
C GLU A 38 -8.21 3.33 12.57
N ILE A 39 -9.32 3.60 11.89
CA ILE A 39 -9.81 4.96 11.66
C ILE A 39 -11.19 5.10 12.30
N LYS A 40 -11.34 6.08 13.17
CA LYS A 40 -12.64 6.48 13.68
C LYS A 40 -13.09 7.74 12.94
N LEU A 41 -14.25 7.68 12.29
CA LEU A 41 -14.88 8.79 11.60
C LEU A 41 -16.15 9.21 12.35
N GLU A 42 -16.30 10.51 12.53
CA GLU A 42 -17.51 11.12 13.09
C GLU A 42 -17.89 12.34 12.26
N THR A 43 -19.19 12.54 12.07
CA THR A 43 -19.73 13.66 11.27
C THR A 43 -20.90 14.32 12.02
N TRP A 44 -21.00 15.65 11.95
CA TRP A 44 -22.08 16.46 12.51
C TRP A 44 -22.45 17.58 11.56
N ASN A 45 -23.64 18.15 11.74
CA ASN A 45 -24.13 19.32 10.99
C ASN A 45 -24.00 19.10 9.48
N VAL A 46 -24.56 17.97 9.00
CA VAL A 46 -24.51 17.61 7.60
C VAL A 46 -25.53 18.43 6.81
N GLU A 47 -25.07 19.22 5.88
CA GLU A 47 -25.90 20.07 5.02
C GLU A 47 -25.50 19.87 3.55
N ARG A 48 -26.47 19.96 2.64
CA ARG A 48 -26.17 20.01 1.21
C ARG A 48 -25.88 21.44 0.80
N GLY A 49 -24.80 21.66 0.10
CA GLY A 49 -24.35 22.97 -0.32
C GLY A 49 -22.86 23.00 -0.66
N THR A 50 -22.42 24.09 -1.28
CA THR A 50 -21.02 24.24 -1.72
C THR A 50 -20.08 24.19 -0.52
N TRP A 51 -19.11 23.26 -0.56
CA TRP A 51 -18.05 23.17 0.43
C TRP A 51 -17.17 24.42 0.37
N ASN A 52 -17.15 25.20 1.44
CA ASN A 52 -16.46 26.48 1.50
C ASN A 52 -15.57 26.70 2.74
N ASP A 53 -15.55 25.75 3.69
CA ASP A 53 -14.77 25.88 4.92
C ASP A 53 -14.08 24.58 5.34
N ALA A 54 -12.82 24.42 4.95
CA ALA A 54 -11.96 23.29 5.32
C ALA A 54 -11.67 23.21 6.85
N ARG A 55 -11.92 24.28 7.62
CA ARG A 55 -11.73 24.30 9.08
C ARG A 55 -12.72 23.43 9.84
N THR A 56 -13.66 22.84 9.15
CA THR A 56 -14.60 21.86 9.71
C THR A 56 -14.06 20.44 9.77
N ILE A 57 -12.86 20.16 9.22
CA ILE A 57 -12.19 18.87 9.30
C ILE A 57 -11.08 18.91 10.34
N THR A 58 -11.14 17.97 11.28
CA THR A 58 -10.10 17.76 12.29
C THR A 58 -9.53 16.36 12.15
N VAL A 59 -8.20 16.25 12.05
CA VAL A 59 -7.47 14.98 12.04
C VAL A 59 -6.68 14.87 13.34
N THR A 60 -6.78 13.73 14.02
CA THR A 60 -5.92 13.36 15.14
C THR A 60 -5.17 12.07 14.79
N CYS A 61 -3.97 11.90 15.31
CA CYS A 61 -3.12 10.74 15.04
C CYS A 61 -2.31 10.38 16.29
N ASP A 62 -2.24 9.09 16.63
CA ASP A 62 -1.40 8.58 17.73
C ASP A 62 0.08 8.47 17.38
N GLU A 63 0.44 8.61 16.08
CA GLU A 63 1.83 8.66 15.61
C GLU A 63 2.26 10.14 15.43
N PRO A 64 3.05 10.70 16.33
CA PRO A 64 3.33 12.15 16.36
C PRO A 64 4.20 12.64 15.20
N THR A 65 4.85 11.73 14.47
CA THR A 65 5.68 12.09 13.30
C THR A 65 4.85 12.33 12.03
N LEU A 66 3.56 11.95 12.05
CA LEU A 66 2.67 12.15 10.92
C LEU A 66 1.92 13.47 11.01
N PRO A 67 1.76 14.18 9.88
CA PRO A 67 1.01 15.43 9.86
C PRO A 67 -0.47 15.18 10.16
N THR A 68 -1.10 16.13 10.86
CA THR A 68 -2.55 16.14 11.13
C THR A 68 -3.25 17.33 10.45
N ASP A 69 -2.54 18.04 9.59
CA ASP A 69 -2.99 19.18 8.81
C ASP A 69 -3.43 18.81 7.39
N GLU A 70 -3.57 19.78 6.53
CA GLU A 70 -3.98 19.66 5.13
C GLU A 70 -3.00 18.85 4.25
N THR A 71 -1.80 18.55 4.72
CA THR A 71 -0.84 17.70 4.01
C THR A 71 -1.16 16.22 4.16
N ASN A 72 -1.93 15.83 5.19
CA ASN A 72 -2.34 14.45 5.43
C ASN A 72 -3.32 13.95 4.35
N LEU A 73 -3.08 12.74 3.81
CA LEU A 73 -3.93 12.17 2.77
C LEU A 73 -5.37 11.88 3.23
N ALA A 74 -5.57 11.52 4.49
CA ALA A 74 -6.90 11.32 5.07
C ALA A 74 -7.69 12.64 5.12
N TYR A 75 -7.03 13.75 5.46
CA TYR A 75 -7.61 15.09 5.38
C TYR A 75 -8.00 15.44 3.94
N LYS A 76 -7.07 15.28 2.99
CA LYS A 76 -7.32 15.54 1.56
C LYS A 76 -8.47 14.70 1.00
N ALA A 77 -8.58 13.45 1.44
CA ALA A 77 -9.68 12.56 1.05
C ALA A 77 -11.04 13.09 1.51
N ALA A 78 -11.12 13.59 2.76
CA ALA A 78 -12.35 14.17 3.28
C ALA A 78 -12.75 15.45 2.51
N VAL A 79 -11.80 16.37 2.31
CA VAL A 79 -12.02 17.60 1.50
C VAL A 79 -12.53 17.24 0.11
N LEU A 80 -11.83 16.31 -0.56
CA LEU A 80 -12.15 15.90 -1.92
C LEU A 80 -13.56 15.34 -2.03
N LEU A 81 -13.93 14.41 -1.14
CA LEU A 81 -15.27 13.79 -1.16
C LEU A 81 -16.37 14.83 -0.91
N CYS A 82 -16.22 15.68 0.10
CA CYS A 82 -17.19 16.72 0.43
C CYS A 82 -17.39 17.72 -0.73
N THR A 83 -16.29 18.11 -1.38
CA THR A 83 -16.32 18.99 -2.56
C THR A 83 -17.09 18.34 -3.71
N GLU A 84 -16.75 17.11 -4.06
CA GLU A 84 -17.36 16.39 -5.18
C GLU A 84 -18.84 16.00 -4.92
N ALA A 85 -19.18 15.78 -3.65
CA ALA A 85 -20.54 15.47 -3.23
C ALA A 85 -21.40 16.72 -3.01
N ASN A 86 -20.79 17.91 -3.03
CA ASN A 86 -21.46 19.17 -2.65
C ASN A 86 -22.16 19.07 -1.29
N VAL A 87 -21.41 18.59 -0.28
CA VAL A 87 -21.88 18.39 1.10
C VAL A 87 -20.97 19.12 2.07
N GLN A 88 -21.55 19.85 3.02
CA GLN A 88 -20.86 20.43 4.15
C GLN A 88 -21.11 19.60 5.41
N ALA A 89 -20.07 19.34 6.17
CA ALA A 89 -20.18 18.64 7.45
C ALA A 89 -18.99 19.01 8.34
N ARG A 90 -19.18 18.97 9.66
CA ARG A 90 -18.06 18.89 10.59
C ARG A 90 -17.60 17.44 10.66
N ILE A 91 -16.30 17.19 10.42
CA ILE A 91 -15.73 15.84 10.31
C ILE A 91 -14.56 15.73 11.30
N THR A 92 -14.55 14.66 12.07
CA THR A 92 -13.39 14.25 12.88
C THR A 92 -12.89 12.91 12.36
N ILE A 93 -11.58 12.84 12.13
CA ILE A 93 -10.83 11.66 11.69
C ILE A 93 -9.80 11.35 12.77
N ASP A 94 -9.96 10.25 13.51
CA ASP A 94 -9.00 9.79 14.50
C ASP A 94 -8.26 8.58 13.93
N LEU A 95 -6.93 8.72 13.71
CA LEU A 95 -6.05 7.72 13.12
C LEU A 95 -5.26 7.02 14.21
N ARG A 96 -5.38 5.70 14.29
CA ARG A 96 -4.55 4.83 15.12
C ARG A 96 -3.64 4.00 14.23
N LYS A 97 -2.36 4.33 14.24
CA LYS A 97 -1.38 3.80 13.30
C LYS A 97 -0.73 2.52 13.80
N ARG A 98 -0.79 1.49 12.96
CA ARG A 98 -0.07 0.23 13.12
C ARG A 98 0.83 -0.06 11.93
N ILE A 99 0.46 0.44 10.75
CA ILE A 99 1.24 0.32 9.52
C ILE A 99 2.39 1.32 9.60
N PRO A 100 3.66 0.85 9.61
CA PRO A 100 4.81 1.76 9.66
C PRO A 100 4.84 2.71 8.46
N ALA A 101 5.07 3.99 8.73
CA ALA A 101 5.14 5.03 7.71
C ALA A 101 6.39 4.90 6.85
N GLY A 102 6.29 5.23 5.55
CA GLY A 102 7.44 5.24 4.64
C GLY A 102 8.07 3.87 4.36
N ALA A 103 7.36 2.78 4.64
CA ALA A 103 7.88 1.41 4.58
C ALA A 103 7.46 0.63 3.30
N GLY A 104 6.86 1.27 2.31
CA GLY A 104 6.38 0.58 1.09
C GLY A 104 5.09 -0.23 1.27
N LEU A 105 4.39 -0.06 2.40
CA LEU A 105 3.18 -0.80 2.77
C LEU A 105 1.86 -0.07 2.46
N GLY A 106 1.90 1.15 1.96
CA GLY A 106 0.73 1.90 1.49
C GLY A 106 -0.19 2.44 2.58
N GLY A 107 0.25 2.56 3.85
CA GLY A 107 -0.60 2.94 4.99
C GLY A 107 -1.36 4.26 4.78
N GLY A 108 -0.70 5.35 4.41
CA GLY A 108 -1.37 6.64 4.18
C GLY A 108 -2.38 6.61 3.01
N SER A 109 -2.09 5.83 1.96
CA SER A 109 -3.02 5.62 0.84
C SER A 109 -4.24 4.80 1.27
N SER A 110 -4.03 3.81 2.12
CA SER A 110 -5.10 3.00 2.71
C SER A 110 -6.01 3.84 3.61
N ASP A 111 -5.42 4.71 4.45
CA ASP A 111 -6.17 5.64 5.30
C ASP A 111 -7.06 6.55 4.45
N ALA A 112 -6.51 7.14 3.38
CA ALA A 112 -7.26 8.00 2.47
C ALA A 112 -8.43 7.28 1.81
N ALA A 113 -8.22 6.06 1.32
CA ALA A 113 -9.28 5.24 0.73
C ALA A 113 -10.35 4.86 1.75
N ALA A 114 -9.96 4.53 2.99
CA ALA A 114 -10.88 4.23 4.08
C ALA A 114 -11.73 5.45 4.43
N VAL A 115 -11.16 6.66 4.46
CA VAL A 115 -11.89 7.91 4.67
C VAL A 115 -12.87 8.16 3.53
N LEU A 116 -12.47 7.99 2.24
CA LEU A 116 -13.40 8.12 1.10
C LEU A 116 -14.61 7.18 1.25
N LYS A 117 -14.37 5.89 1.50
CA LYS A 117 -15.45 4.89 1.68
C LYS A 117 -16.33 5.21 2.89
N GLY A 118 -15.70 5.54 4.01
CA GLY A 118 -16.41 5.82 5.26
C GLY A 118 -17.30 7.05 5.17
N LEU A 119 -16.80 8.15 4.63
CA LEU A 119 -17.59 9.36 4.44
C LEU A 119 -18.65 9.21 3.36
N ASN A 120 -18.39 8.44 2.28
CA ASN A 120 -19.41 8.11 1.30
C ASN A 120 -20.63 7.44 1.95
N THR A 121 -20.38 6.58 2.94
CA THR A 121 -21.44 5.92 3.72
C THR A 121 -22.07 6.85 4.75
N LEU A 122 -21.29 7.53 5.58
CA LEU A 122 -21.77 8.38 6.69
C LEU A 122 -22.59 9.58 6.19
N LEU A 123 -22.20 10.17 5.06
CA LEU A 123 -22.87 11.32 4.46
C LEU A 123 -23.93 10.91 3.43
N ALA A 124 -24.19 9.60 3.26
CA ALA A 124 -25.13 9.04 2.29
C ALA A 124 -24.95 9.65 0.88
N VAL A 125 -23.69 9.76 0.42
CA VAL A 125 -23.34 10.37 -0.87
C VAL A 125 -23.78 9.48 -2.03
N GLY A 126 -23.57 8.15 -1.92
CA GLY A 126 -24.00 7.16 -2.90
C GLY A 126 -23.08 7.02 -4.10
N PHE A 127 -21.81 7.43 -4.02
CA PHE A 127 -20.82 7.16 -5.07
C PHE A 127 -20.54 5.66 -5.14
N ASP A 128 -20.51 5.12 -6.36
CA ASP A 128 -20.13 3.74 -6.63
C ASP A 128 -18.61 3.53 -6.55
N GLU A 129 -18.17 2.26 -6.64
CA GLU A 129 -16.76 1.89 -6.59
C GLU A 129 -15.94 2.60 -7.67
N SER A 130 -16.47 2.71 -8.90
CA SER A 130 -15.79 3.37 -10.02
C SER A 130 -15.56 4.86 -9.74
N ARG A 131 -16.58 5.55 -9.23
CA ARG A 131 -16.44 6.97 -8.86
C ARG A 131 -15.46 7.17 -7.73
N LEU A 132 -15.50 6.31 -6.70
CA LEU A 132 -14.53 6.35 -5.60
C LEU A 132 -13.10 6.08 -6.08
N CYS A 133 -12.88 5.13 -6.99
CA CYS A 133 -11.57 4.90 -7.61
C CYS A 133 -11.07 6.13 -8.38
N SER A 134 -11.96 6.81 -9.11
CA SER A 134 -11.61 8.03 -9.84
C SER A 134 -11.19 9.18 -8.91
N LEU A 135 -11.85 9.31 -7.75
CA LEU A 135 -11.46 10.27 -6.73
C LEU A 135 -10.14 9.87 -6.05
N ALA A 136 -10.00 8.58 -5.74
CA ALA A 136 -8.80 8.03 -5.13
C ALA A 136 -7.54 8.27 -5.97
N ALA A 137 -7.63 8.16 -7.30
CA ALA A 137 -6.52 8.43 -8.21
C ALA A 137 -5.99 9.87 -8.15
N ARG A 138 -6.82 10.84 -7.75
CA ARG A 138 -6.42 12.24 -7.55
C ARG A 138 -5.61 12.46 -6.27
N LEU A 139 -5.68 11.53 -5.32
CA LEU A 139 -4.97 11.59 -4.04
C LEU A 139 -3.58 10.93 -4.10
N GLY A 140 -3.44 9.88 -4.91
CA GLY A 140 -2.17 9.19 -5.07
C GLY A 140 -2.31 7.87 -5.84
N ALA A 141 -1.22 7.38 -6.42
CA ALA A 141 -1.19 6.20 -7.29
C ALA A 141 -1.67 4.90 -6.60
N ASP A 142 -1.35 4.71 -5.32
CA ASP A 142 -1.74 3.51 -4.58
C ASP A 142 -3.16 3.60 -3.98
N VAL A 143 -3.78 4.81 -3.91
CA VAL A 143 -5.08 4.99 -3.23
C VAL A 143 -6.21 4.21 -3.90
N PRO A 144 -6.31 4.16 -5.26
CA PRO A 144 -7.36 3.39 -5.94
C PRO A 144 -7.37 1.91 -5.57
N PHE A 145 -6.20 1.30 -5.35
CA PHE A 145 -6.08 -0.11 -4.96
C PHE A 145 -6.88 -0.44 -3.68
N PHE A 146 -6.92 0.48 -2.72
CA PHE A 146 -7.58 0.29 -1.43
C PHE A 146 -9.10 0.54 -1.46
N ILE A 147 -9.66 1.00 -2.59
CA ILE A 147 -11.12 1.13 -2.73
C ILE A 147 -11.77 -0.26 -2.80
N PRO A 148 -11.48 -1.12 -3.80
CA PRO A 148 -11.94 -2.51 -3.81
C PRO A 148 -11.21 -3.38 -2.76
N CYS A 149 -9.97 -3.03 -2.43
CA CYS A 149 -9.14 -3.66 -1.41
C CYS A 149 -9.08 -5.20 -1.51
N ARG A 150 -8.72 -5.70 -2.68
CA ARG A 150 -8.56 -7.13 -3.01
C ARG A 150 -7.31 -7.33 -3.88
N PRO A 151 -6.79 -8.56 -3.98
CA PRO A 151 -5.64 -8.83 -4.84
C PRO A 151 -5.89 -8.32 -6.26
N ALA A 152 -4.92 -7.58 -6.82
CA ALA A 152 -5.05 -7.00 -8.14
C ALA A 152 -3.71 -6.94 -8.86
N ARG A 153 -3.74 -7.16 -10.18
CA ARG A 153 -2.65 -6.74 -11.05
C ARG A 153 -2.77 -5.24 -11.28
N VAL A 154 -1.68 -4.55 -11.03
CA VAL A 154 -1.60 -3.08 -11.08
C VAL A 154 -0.64 -2.70 -12.19
N GLN A 155 -1.12 -1.90 -13.14
CA GLN A 155 -0.37 -1.49 -14.32
C GLN A 155 -0.46 0.03 -14.53
N GLY A 156 0.16 0.54 -15.61
CA GLY A 156 0.27 1.98 -15.83
C GLY A 156 1.24 2.60 -14.85
N ILE A 157 0.89 3.74 -14.26
CA ILE A 157 1.64 4.36 -13.15
C ILE A 157 1.13 3.92 -11.77
N GLY A 158 0.19 2.93 -11.74
CA GLY A 158 -0.51 2.42 -10.55
C GLY A 158 -2.04 2.53 -10.62
N GLU A 159 -2.57 3.14 -11.68
CA GLU A 159 -3.99 3.46 -11.85
C GLU A 159 -4.82 2.38 -12.55
N ILE A 160 -4.17 1.47 -13.29
CA ILE A 160 -4.86 0.40 -14.02
C ILE A 160 -4.94 -0.82 -13.12
N LEU A 161 -6.12 -1.07 -12.58
CA LEU A 161 -6.38 -2.17 -11.66
C LEU A 161 -7.18 -3.28 -12.34
N THR A 162 -6.61 -4.48 -12.38
CA THR A 162 -7.32 -5.70 -12.80
C THR A 162 -7.46 -6.59 -11.57
N SER A 163 -8.70 -6.68 -11.04
CA SER A 163 -9.00 -7.57 -9.91
C SER A 163 -8.74 -9.02 -10.27
N LEU A 164 -8.22 -9.77 -9.32
CA LEU A 164 -7.92 -11.19 -9.50
C LEU A 164 -8.98 -12.06 -8.82
N PRO A 165 -9.14 -13.31 -9.28
CA PRO A 165 -9.81 -14.35 -8.49
C PRO A 165 -9.10 -14.53 -7.15
N ALA A 166 -9.82 -15.11 -6.16
CA ALA A 166 -9.27 -15.45 -4.86
C ALA A 166 -7.96 -16.25 -4.98
N LEU A 167 -6.97 -15.86 -4.18
CA LEU A 167 -5.67 -16.53 -4.12
C LEU A 167 -5.70 -17.63 -3.04
N PRO A 168 -4.97 -18.74 -3.21
CA PRO A 168 -4.82 -19.74 -2.14
C PRO A 168 -4.25 -19.12 -0.87
N PRO A 169 -4.66 -19.58 0.34
CA PRO A 169 -4.18 -19.03 1.61
C PRO A 169 -2.65 -18.99 1.68
N LYS A 170 -2.11 -17.86 2.15
CA LYS A 170 -0.66 -17.64 2.28
C LYS A 170 -0.36 -16.76 3.48
N TRP A 171 0.72 -17.07 4.18
CA TRP A 171 1.23 -16.31 5.30
C TRP A 171 2.47 -15.54 4.91
N PHE A 172 2.64 -14.39 5.53
CA PHE A 172 3.80 -13.53 5.30
C PHE A 172 4.42 -13.12 6.63
N VAL A 173 5.74 -13.06 6.64
CA VAL A 173 6.50 -12.33 7.66
C VAL A 173 6.95 -11.03 7.04
N VAL A 174 6.48 -9.92 7.57
CA VAL A 174 6.87 -8.56 7.12
C VAL A 174 7.82 -7.99 8.14
N VAL A 175 9.02 -7.62 7.70
CA VAL A 175 10.05 -6.98 8.54
C VAL A 175 10.23 -5.54 8.06
N VAL A 176 10.12 -4.59 8.98
CA VAL A 176 10.26 -3.17 8.70
C VAL A 176 11.49 -2.64 9.43
N PRO A 177 12.59 -2.35 8.69
CA PRO A 177 13.77 -1.70 9.26
C PRO A 177 13.45 -0.35 9.91
N SER A 178 14.35 0.14 10.77
CA SER A 178 14.21 1.44 11.46
C SER A 178 14.38 2.66 10.55
N PHE A 179 14.69 2.47 9.28
CA PHE A 179 14.82 3.54 8.28
C PHE A 179 13.74 3.41 7.19
N GLY A 180 13.36 4.54 6.58
CA GLY A 180 12.51 4.59 5.41
C GLY A 180 13.31 4.78 4.12
N VAL A 181 12.70 4.44 2.98
CA VAL A 181 13.25 4.72 1.65
C VAL A 181 12.30 5.67 0.92
N SER A 182 12.86 6.78 0.43
CA SER A 182 12.09 7.74 -0.36
C SER A 182 11.74 7.14 -1.72
N THR A 183 10.45 7.01 -2.03
CA THR A 183 9.98 6.51 -3.33
C THR A 183 10.56 7.29 -4.51
N PRO A 184 10.54 8.64 -4.53
CA PRO A 184 11.17 9.39 -5.61
C PRO A 184 12.68 9.15 -5.74
N TRP A 185 13.37 8.91 -4.62
CA TRP A 185 14.80 8.57 -4.65
C TRP A 185 15.03 7.19 -5.27
N ALA A 186 14.25 6.18 -4.90
CA ALA A 186 14.40 4.83 -5.43
C ALA A 186 14.23 4.79 -6.96
N TYR A 187 13.22 5.49 -7.50
CA TYR A 187 13.01 5.57 -8.94
C TYR A 187 14.12 6.37 -9.66
N ARG A 188 14.57 7.50 -9.12
CA ARG A 188 15.71 8.24 -9.71
C ARG A 188 16.97 7.38 -9.73
N ARG A 189 17.22 6.65 -8.62
CA ARG A 189 18.37 5.76 -8.56
C ARG A 189 18.27 4.59 -9.54
N PHE A 190 17.06 4.09 -9.77
CA PHE A 190 16.81 3.05 -10.78
C PHE A 190 17.12 3.55 -12.20
N ASP A 191 16.79 4.80 -12.53
CA ASP A 191 17.08 5.42 -13.84
C ASP A 191 18.59 5.55 -14.13
N GLU A 192 19.42 5.60 -13.10
CA GLU A 192 20.88 5.67 -13.23
C GLU A 192 21.54 4.30 -13.51
N LEU A 193 20.77 3.21 -13.37
CA LEU A 193 21.30 1.86 -13.58
C LEU A 193 21.31 1.50 -15.08
N PRO A 194 22.27 0.66 -15.52
CA PRO A 194 22.26 0.15 -16.87
C PRO A 194 20.98 -0.66 -17.14
N PRO A 195 20.44 -0.60 -18.36
CA PRO A 195 19.29 -1.41 -18.75
C PRO A 195 19.53 -2.89 -18.43
N GLN A 196 18.47 -3.59 -17.99
CA GLN A 196 18.54 -5.04 -17.86
C GLN A 196 18.58 -5.67 -19.25
N THR A 197 19.61 -6.44 -19.53
CA THR A 197 19.78 -7.18 -20.79
C THR A 197 18.99 -8.50 -20.79
N ASP A 198 18.64 -8.97 -19.60
CA ASP A 198 17.84 -10.19 -19.46
C ASP A 198 16.37 -9.86 -19.74
N ALA A 199 16.01 -9.95 -21.01
CA ALA A 199 14.62 -10.08 -21.39
C ALA A 199 14.06 -11.32 -20.69
N THR A 200 13.52 -11.15 -19.51
CA THR A 200 12.63 -12.15 -18.92
C THR A 200 11.52 -12.33 -19.94
N GLY A 201 11.59 -13.46 -20.68
CA GLY A 201 10.61 -13.79 -21.71
C GLY A 201 9.19 -13.62 -21.17
N ASN A 202 8.18 -13.64 -22.03
CA ASN A 202 6.77 -13.50 -21.67
C ASN A 202 6.41 -14.42 -20.50
N MET A 203 6.66 -13.93 -19.26
CA MET A 203 6.31 -14.66 -18.06
C MET A 203 4.81 -14.55 -17.88
N ILE A 204 4.13 -15.67 -17.98
CA ILE A 204 2.68 -15.73 -17.90
C ILE A 204 2.31 -15.71 -16.42
N PHE A 205 1.66 -14.64 -15.99
CA PHE A 205 0.95 -14.59 -14.72
C PHE A 205 -0.43 -15.25 -14.89
N ILE A 206 -0.70 -16.28 -14.08
CA ILE A 206 -2.00 -16.98 -14.10
C ILE A 206 -2.88 -16.41 -12.98
N PRO A 207 -4.00 -15.74 -13.32
CA PRO A 207 -4.93 -15.21 -12.33
C PRO A 207 -5.45 -16.32 -11.39
N GLY A 208 -5.56 -16.01 -10.09
CA GLY A 208 -6.02 -16.99 -9.08
C GLY A 208 -4.93 -17.94 -8.59
N GLN A 209 -3.70 -17.76 -9.02
CA GLN A 209 -2.53 -18.50 -8.53
C GLN A 209 -1.44 -17.55 -8.06
N TRP A 210 -0.63 -17.99 -7.09
CA TRP A 210 0.57 -17.25 -6.72
C TRP A 210 1.57 -17.25 -7.87
N PRO A 211 2.29 -16.15 -8.10
CA PRO A 211 3.30 -16.08 -9.16
C PRO A 211 4.38 -17.15 -8.98
N THR A 212 4.88 -17.67 -10.09
CA THR A 212 6.04 -18.57 -10.07
C THR A 212 7.28 -17.84 -9.55
N LYS A 213 8.28 -18.58 -9.07
CA LYS A 213 9.51 -18.01 -8.49
C LYS A 213 10.22 -17.02 -9.43
N GLN A 214 10.13 -17.22 -10.75
CA GLN A 214 10.72 -16.32 -11.76
C GLN A 214 9.99 -14.97 -11.84
N LEU A 215 8.70 -14.91 -11.47
CA LEU A 215 7.92 -13.66 -11.42
C LEU A 215 8.12 -12.89 -10.12
N LEU A 216 8.59 -13.55 -9.06
CA LEU A 216 8.77 -12.95 -7.73
C LEU A 216 10.02 -12.08 -7.72
N VAL A 217 9.91 -10.89 -8.30
CA VAL A 217 10.98 -9.89 -8.41
C VAL A 217 10.46 -8.50 -8.06
N ASN A 218 11.36 -7.65 -7.59
CA ASN A 218 11.12 -6.22 -7.45
C ASN A 218 12.29 -5.47 -8.10
N ASP A 219 12.04 -4.84 -9.23
CA ASP A 219 13.09 -4.17 -10.01
C ASP A 219 13.77 -3.03 -9.23
N LEU A 220 13.07 -2.40 -8.28
CA LEU A 220 13.66 -1.36 -7.43
C LEU A 220 14.72 -1.89 -6.45
N GLU A 221 14.76 -3.19 -6.17
CA GLU A 221 15.80 -3.78 -5.31
C GLU A 221 17.22 -3.52 -5.85
N ARG A 222 17.38 -3.49 -7.16
CA ARG A 222 18.67 -3.18 -7.81
C ARG A 222 19.18 -1.77 -7.45
N ALA A 223 18.26 -0.84 -7.27
CA ALA A 223 18.55 0.54 -6.90
C ALA A 223 18.74 0.71 -5.38
N VAL A 224 17.95 -0.01 -4.60
CA VAL A 224 17.83 0.22 -3.15
C VAL A 224 18.85 -0.59 -2.35
N ILE A 225 18.99 -1.90 -2.63
CA ILE A 225 19.85 -2.80 -1.83
C ILE A 225 21.32 -2.35 -1.76
N PRO A 226 21.97 -1.85 -2.85
CA PRO A 226 23.37 -1.41 -2.75
C PRO A 226 23.60 -0.27 -1.75
N THR A 227 22.60 0.56 -1.51
CA THR A 227 22.66 1.68 -0.55
C THR A 227 22.10 1.28 0.83
N HIS A 228 21.23 0.28 0.87
CA HIS A 228 20.59 -0.24 2.09
C HIS A 228 20.80 -1.76 2.22
N PRO A 229 22.02 -2.25 2.50
CA PRO A 229 22.36 -3.68 2.47
C PRO A 229 21.50 -4.55 3.41
N LEU A 230 21.04 -3.98 4.52
CA LEU A 230 20.16 -4.67 5.47
C LEU A 230 18.90 -5.27 4.80
N ILE A 231 18.40 -4.65 3.73
CA ILE A 231 17.25 -5.17 2.97
C ILE A 231 17.63 -6.52 2.32
N GLY A 232 18.82 -6.62 1.72
CA GLY A 232 19.34 -7.86 1.16
C GLY A 232 19.58 -8.94 2.22
N GLU A 233 20.19 -8.56 3.35
CA GLU A 233 20.42 -9.47 4.49
C GLU A 233 19.10 -10.03 5.03
N LEU A 234 18.07 -9.20 5.19
CA LEU A 234 16.75 -9.64 5.66
C LEU A 234 16.08 -10.62 4.67
N LYS A 235 16.24 -10.39 3.37
CA LYS A 235 15.74 -11.33 2.35
C LYS A 235 16.42 -12.70 2.48
N GLU A 236 17.75 -12.71 2.58
CA GLU A 236 18.51 -13.95 2.73
C GLU A 236 18.13 -14.69 4.01
N GLN A 237 18.00 -13.97 5.12
CA GLN A 237 17.56 -14.58 6.39
C GLN A 237 16.15 -15.18 6.32
N LEU A 238 15.19 -14.47 5.72
CA LEU A 238 13.84 -15.01 5.55
C LEU A 238 13.86 -16.31 4.73
N LEU A 239 14.68 -16.38 3.66
CA LEU A 239 14.84 -17.59 2.86
C LEU A 239 15.47 -18.73 3.69
N GLN A 240 16.52 -18.45 4.49
CA GLN A 240 17.16 -19.42 5.39
C GLN A 240 16.18 -19.95 6.47
N LEU A 241 15.22 -19.10 6.87
CA LEU A 241 14.18 -19.44 7.84
C LEU A 241 12.97 -20.15 7.20
N GLY A 242 13.07 -20.55 5.93
CA GLY A 242 12.08 -21.37 5.25
C GLY A 242 11.01 -20.62 4.47
N ALA A 243 11.22 -19.31 4.18
CA ALA A 243 10.35 -18.62 3.24
C ALA A 243 10.51 -19.20 1.83
N GLU A 244 9.39 -19.41 1.15
CA GLU A 244 9.35 -19.85 -0.26
C GLU A 244 9.96 -18.79 -1.20
N SER A 245 9.80 -17.52 -0.81
CA SER A 245 10.41 -16.35 -1.45
C SER A 245 10.51 -15.19 -0.46
N ALA A 246 11.41 -14.24 -0.71
CA ALA A 246 11.53 -13.01 0.06
C ALA A 246 11.82 -11.81 -0.86
N LEU A 247 11.11 -10.70 -0.66
CA LEU A 247 11.17 -9.52 -1.51
C LEU A 247 11.00 -8.24 -0.69
N MET A 248 11.53 -7.14 -1.22
CA MET A 248 11.19 -5.79 -0.76
C MET A 248 9.79 -5.40 -1.26
N SER A 249 8.96 -4.79 -0.43
CA SER A 249 7.65 -4.28 -0.82
C SER A 249 7.74 -2.85 -1.36
N GLY A 250 7.23 -2.63 -2.57
CA GLY A 250 7.27 -1.30 -3.21
C GLY A 250 8.69 -0.76 -3.33
N SER A 251 8.89 0.50 -2.96
CA SER A 251 10.21 1.14 -2.91
C SER A 251 11.00 0.83 -1.63
N GLY A 252 10.47 -0.01 -0.74
CA GLY A 252 11.05 -0.32 0.56
C GLY A 252 10.59 0.67 1.65
N SER A 253 11.11 0.55 2.86
CA SER A 253 12.18 -0.35 3.32
C SER A 253 11.71 -1.75 3.72
N SER A 254 10.40 -2.03 3.80
CA SER A 254 9.94 -3.32 4.29
C SER A 254 10.34 -4.48 3.37
N VAL A 255 10.67 -5.60 4.00
CA VAL A 255 10.94 -6.87 3.36
C VAL A 255 9.89 -7.87 3.83
N PHE A 256 9.37 -8.68 2.93
CA PHE A 256 8.47 -9.76 3.32
C PHE A 256 8.98 -11.12 2.83
N GLY A 257 8.69 -12.17 3.61
CA GLY A 257 8.86 -13.57 3.23
C GLY A 257 7.50 -14.24 3.10
N MET A 258 7.32 -15.10 2.10
CA MET A 258 6.12 -15.91 1.88
C MET A 258 6.29 -17.28 2.53
N PHE A 259 5.26 -17.76 3.24
CA PHE A 259 5.26 -19.05 3.94
C PHE A 259 3.98 -19.83 3.64
N GLY A 260 4.11 -21.16 3.55
CA GLY A 260 2.97 -22.05 3.33
C GLY A 260 2.05 -22.20 4.53
N GLY A 261 2.49 -21.83 5.75
CA GLY A 261 1.70 -21.99 6.97
C GLY A 261 2.04 -20.98 8.07
N ARG A 262 1.07 -20.77 8.96
CA ARG A 262 1.18 -19.82 10.07
C ARG A 262 2.32 -20.18 11.03
N GLY A 263 2.42 -21.45 11.42
CA GLY A 263 3.43 -21.91 12.39
C GLY A 263 4.86 -21.66 11.91
N THR A 264 5.16 -21.92 10.62
CA THR A 264 6.47 -21.64 10.03
C THR A 264 6.76 -20.14 9.95
N ALA A 265 5.75 -19.33 9.64
CA ALA A 265 5.89 -17.89 9.65
C ALA A 265 6.16 -17.32 11.06
N GLU A 266 5.47 -17.82 12.09
CA GLU A 266 5.69 -17.41 13.48
C GLU A 266 7.09 -17.82 13.99
N GLN A 267 7.57 -19.01 13.64
CA GLN A 267 8.93 -19.45 13.96
C GLN A 267 9.98 -18.55 13.31
N ALA A 268 9.80 -18.22 12.03
CA ALA A 268 10.70 -17.32 11.31
C ALA A 268 10.69 -15.89 11.90
N ALA A 269 9.51 -15.37 12.24
CA ALA A 269 9.40 -14.06 12.88
C ALA A 269 10.13 -13.99 14.22
N ASN A 270 10.00 -15.02 15.04
CA ASN A 270 10.71 -15.11 16.33
C ASN A 270 12.25 -15.21 16.18
N ALA A 271 12.70 -15.89 15.13
CA ALA A 271 14.15 -16.08 14.88
C ALA A 271 14.82 -14.82 14.28
N LEU A 272 14.07 -13.89 13.67
CA LEU A 272 14.61 -12.65 13.10
C LEU A 272 15.11 -11.65 14.17
N GLY A 273 14.64 -11.78 15.42
CA GLY A 273 15.08 -10.93 16.53
C GLY A 273 14.75 -9.44 16.33
N GLU A 274 15.66 -8.55 16.83
CA GLU A 274 15.42 -7.10 16.89
C GLU A 274 15.89 -6.34 15.62
N ARG A 275 15.89 -6.97 14.44
CA ARG A 275 16.35 -6.33 13.20
C ARG A 275 15.37 -5.33 12.60
N GLY A 276 14.15 -5.22 13.17
CA GLY A 276 13.09 -4.32 12.76
C GLY A 276 11.76 -4.71 13.38
N LYS A 277 10.73 -3.87 13.15
CA LYS A 277 9.36 -4.26 13.54
C LYS A 277 8.92 -5.43 12.67
N THR A 278 8.57 -6.57 13.29
CA THR A 278 8.21 -7.79 12.58
C THR A 278 6.74 -8.11 12.79
N PHE A 279 6.04 -8.49 11.72
CA PHE A 279 4.64 -8.82 11.70
C PHE A 279 4.42 -10.15 11.00
N VAL A 280 3.59 -11.04 11.59
CA VAL A 280 3.08 -12.24 10.92
C VAL A 280 1.68 -11.91 10.44
N VAL A 281 1.47 -11.98 9.13
CA VAL A 281 0.24 -11.53 8.49
C VAL A 281 -0.23 -12.52 7.42
N GLU A 282 -1.51 -12.45 7.08
CA GLU A 282 -2.10 -13.15 5.94
C GLU A 282 -2.66 -12.14 4.93
N HIS A 283 -2.84 -12.56 3.70
CA HIS A 283 -3.50 -11.74 2.71
C HIS A 283 -5.02 -11.69 2.94
N LEU A 284 -5.65 -10.65 2.39
CA LEU A 284 -7.09 -10.45 2.41
C LEU A 284 -7.64 -10.66 0.99
N ASP A 285 -8.68 -11.50 0.87
CA ASP A 285 -9.34 -11.81 -0.41
C ASP A 285 -10.72 -11.15 -0.58
N LYS A 286 -11.16 -10.33 0.41
CA LYS A 286 -12.52 -9.76 0.45
C LYS A 286 -12.55 -8.33 -0.01
#